data_87058ca9c64422d93eb2324692f409ef
#
_entry.id   87058ca9c64422d93eb2324692f409ef
#
_cell.length_a   1.000
_cell.length_b   1.000
_cell.length_c   1.000
_cell.angle_alpha   90.00
_cell.angle_beta   90.00
_cell.angle_gamma   90.00
#
_symmetry.space_group_name_H-M   'P 1'
#
loop_
_entity.id
_entity.type
_entity.pdbx_description
1 polymer ?
#
loop_
_entity_poly.entity_id
_entity_poly.type
_entity_poly.pdbx_seq_one_letter_code
_entity_poly.pdbx_strand_id
1 'polypeptide(L)'
;MGKMKKLLSLEIVAALVVSFSVLPSSAYNLLGSGKLAGGIYNRTYYIGCSSYKYINAFNADIEDWNWALNPYDNGNGVDFYFRKVSSSARATICFWGETNPNAKWAGETRLFDANGNNMVNNGTFRYSNWAHASISFNTTQVPEDNADKMRSIAGHETGHAIGLAHNQSDNGVLMYQGFVTRTAIVPTDDDTAGARAIYG
;
A
#
# COMPACT_ATOMS: atom_id res chain seq x y z
N MET A 1 46.17 71.12 -13.83
CA MET A 1 46.35 69.67 -13.96
C MET A 1 45.46 68.97 -12.89
N GLY A 2 44.28 68.60 -13.23
CA GLY A 2 43.31 67.96 -12.31
C GLY A 2 43.31 66.45 -12.52
N LYS A 3 43.62 65.71 -11.48
CA LYS A 3 43.57 64.25 -11.48
C LYS A 3 42.12 63.84 -11.21
N MET A 4 41.45 63.29 -12.22
CA MET A 4 40.18 62.62 -12.08
C MET A 4 40.37 61.28 -11.33
N LYS A 5 39.78 61.17 -10.14
CA LYS A 5 39.65 59.88 -9.44
C LYS A 5 38.47 59.11 -10.04
N LYS A 6 38.76 57.95 -10.67
CA LYS A 6 37.74 57.02 -11.08
C LYS A 6 37.25 56.28 -9.84
N LEU A 7 35.99 56.48 -9.49
CA LEU A 7 35.24 55.61 -8.56
C LEU A 7 34.89 54.31 -9.33
N LEU A 8 35.44 53.20 -8.89
CA LEU A 8 34.94 51.89 -9.26
C LEU A 8 33.66 51.62 -8.40
N SER A 9 32.53 51.61 -9.03
CA SER A 9 31.32 51.09 -8.42
C SER A 9 31.36 49.57 -8.47
N LEU A 10 31.44 48.94 -7.30
CA LEU A 10 31.34 47.49 -7.13
C LEU A 10 29.85 47.12 -7.13
N GLU A 11 29.36 46.66 -8.26
CA GLU A 11 27.99 46.09 -8.33
C GLU A 11 28.03 44.71 -7.70
N ILE A 12 27.41 44.58 -6.52
CA ILE A 12 27.17 43.28 -5.88
C ILE A 12 25.93 42.71 -6.57
N VAL A 13 26.16 41.77 -7.49
CA VAL A 13 25.10 40.94 -8.04
C VAL A 13 24.72 39.90 -6.96
N ALA A 14 23.65 40.17 -6.23
CA ALA A 14 23.02 39.19 -5.34
C ALA A 14 22.36 38.13 -6.20
N ALA A 15 23.02 36.99 -6.39
CA ALA A 15 22.42 35.83 -6.99
C ALA A 15 21.36 35.27 -6.03
N LEU A 16 20.09 35.53 -6.32
CA LEU A 16 18.96 34.93 -5.61
C LEU A 16 18.90 33.43 -5.98
N VAL A 17 19.49 32.56 -5.16
CA VAL A 17 19.32 31.12 -5.27
C VAL A 17 17.94 30.79 -4.80
N VAL A 18 16.99 30.75 -5.73
CA VAL A 18 15.66 30.18 -5.47
C VAL A 18 15.84 28.67 -5.41
N SER A 19 16.03 28.15 -4.21
CA SER A 19 15.92 26.72 -3.96
C SER A 19 14.46 26.32 -4.16
N PHE A 20 14.13 25.81 -5.34
CA PHE A 20 12.93 25.04 -5.53
C PHE A 20 13.06 23.79 -4.67
N SER A 21 12.48 23.81 -3.48
CA SER A 21 12.13 22.58 -2.79
C SER A 21 11.10 21.88 -3.69
N VAL A 22 11.56 20.93 -4.50
CA VAL A 22 10.66 19.96 -5.12
C VAL A 22 10.07 19.20 -3.94
N LEU A 23 8.86 19.59 -3.53
CA LEU A 23 8.08 18.76 -2.63
C LEU A 23 7.95 17.42 -3.36
N PRO A 24 8.30 16.29 -2.74
CA PRO A 24 8.03 15.02 -3.36
C PRO A 24 6.54 15.00 -3.68
N SER A 25 6.20 14.93 -4.95
CA SER A 25 4.85 14.62 -5.38
C SER A 25 4.54 13.31 -4.68
N SER A 26 3.57 13.29 -3.76
CA SER A 26 3.13 12.04 -3.16
C SER A 26 2.67 11.14 -4.30
N ALA A 27 3.42 10.07 -4.54
CA ALA A 27 3.18 9.20 -5.67
C ALA A 27 2.10 8.16 -5.36
N TYR A 28 1.73 8.00 -4.07
CA TYR A 28 0.66 7.08 -3.65
C TYR A 28 -0.71 7.52 -4.15
N ASN A 29 -1.54 6.55 -4.47
CA ASN A 29 -2.94 6.75 -4.81
C ASN A 29 -3.84 6.09 -3.77
N LEU A 30 -5.03 6.65 -3.56
CA LEU A 30 -6.03 6.16 -2.62
C LEU A 30 -7.26 5.64 -3.37
N LEU A 31 -7.95 4.65 -2.78
CA LEU A 31 -9.23 4.14 -3.31
C LEU A 31 -10.38 5.15 -3.21
N GLY A 32 -10.11 6.40 -2.85
CA GLY A 32 -11.06 7.49 -2.66
C GLY A 32 -11.13 7.91 -1.20
N SER A 33 -12.29 8.40 -0.76
CA SER A 33 -12.48 8.91 0.61
C SER A 33 -12.84 7.83 1.64
N GLY A 34 -13.12 6.60 1.21
CA GLY A 34 -13.42 5.48 2.10
C GLY A 34 -12.17 4.87 2.74
N LYS A 35 -12.35 4.26 3.91
CA LYS A 35 -11.29 3.54 4.63
C LYS A 35 -11.85 2.34 5.38
N LEU A 36 -10.97 1.45 5.85
CA LEU A 36 -11.38 0.36 6.73
C LEU A 36 -12.00 0.94 8.01
N ALA A 37 -13.25 0.59 8.25
CA ALA A 37 -14.00 1.08 9.41
C ALA A 37 -13.33 0.66 10.71
N GLY A 38 -13.11 1.64 11.60
CA GLY A 38 -12.42 1.45 12.88
C GLY A 38 -10.90 1.34 12.76
N GLY A 39 -10.31 1.68 11.61
CA GLY A 39 -8.86 1.78 11.42
C GLY A 39 -8.14 0.46 11.22
N ILE A 40 -6.82 0.49 11.34
CA ILE A 40 -5.90 -0.63 11.07
C ILE A 40 -5.17 -1.13 12.33
N TYR A 41 -5.52 -0.63 13.51
CA TYR A 41 -4.98 -1.10 14.78
C TYR A 41 -5.90 -2.08 15.48
N ASN A 42 -5.32 -3.10 16.14
CA ASN A 42 -6.01 -4.16 16.88
C ASN A 42 -7.09 -4.88 16.04
N ARG A 43 -6.75 -5.20 14.80
CA ARG A 43 -7.60 -5.91 13.87
C ARG A 43 -7.27 -7.39 13.80
N THR A 44 -8.04 -8.13 13.04
CA THR A 44 -7.89 -9.58 12.95
C THR A 44 -7.80 -10.03 11.51
N TYR A 45 -7.02 -11.08 11.27
CA TYR A 45 -6.99 -11.74 9.98
C TYR A 45 -7.15 -13.25 10.11
N TYR A 46 -7.68 -13.85 9.06
CA TYR A 46 -7.86 -15.30 8.91
C TYR A 46 -7.25 -15.76 7.61
N ILE A 47 -6.65 -16.95 7.60
CA ILE A 47 -6.11 -17.58 6.40
C ILE A 47 -6.84 -18.89 6.17
N GLY A 48 -7.61 -18.96 5.08
CA GLY A 48 -8.45 -20.10 4.69
C GLY A 48 -7.90 -20.92 3.53
N CYS A 49 -6.58 -20.89 3.27
CA CYS A 49 -5.94 -21.75 2.28
C CYS A 49 -5.21 -22.92 2.95
N SER A 50 -4.97 -24.00 2.18
CA SER A 50 -4.30 -25.23 2.67
C SER A 50 -2.80 -25.28 2.37
N SER A 51 -2.33 -24.53 1.35
CA SER A 51 -0.91 -24.50 1.02
C SER A 51 -0.12 -23.73 2.07
N TYR A 52 0.87 -24.40 2.69
CA TYR A 52 1.74 -23.77 3.68
C TYR A 52 2.56 -22.62 3.09
N LYS A 53 2.85 -22.62 1.79
CA LYS A 53 3.60 -21.58 1.13
C LYS A 53 2.78 -20.28 1.01
N TYR A 54 1.51 -20.40 0.64
CA TYR A 54 0.58 -19.24 0.67
C TYR A 54 0.34 -18.77 2.10
N ILE A 55 0.17 -19.69 3.07
CA ILE A 55 0.03 -19.34 4.49
C ILE A 55 1.23 -18.52 4.98
N ASN A 56 2.44 -18.93 4.62
CA ASN A 56 3.67 -18.22 4.99
C ASN A 56 3.74 -16.84 4.33
N ALA A 57 3.38 -16.72 3.04
CA ALA A 57 3.36 -15.45 2.34
C ALA A 57 2.38 -14.45 2.99
N PHE A 58 1.18 -14.89 3.36
CA PHE A 58 0.19 -14.05 4.03
C PHE A 58 0.60 -13.65 5.46
N ASN A 59 1.24 -14.55 6.21
CA ASN A 59 1.76 -14.19 7.53
C ASN A 59 2.91 -13.17 7.41
N ALA A 60 3.84 -13.39 6.47
CA ALA A 60 4.98 -12.49 6.25
C ALA A 60 4.51 -11.10 5.80
N ASP A 61 3.51 -11.03 4.93
CA ASP A 61 2.90 -9.77 4.50
C ASP A 61 2.36 -8.95 5.68
N ILE A 62 1.58 -9.55 6.55
CA ILE A 62 1.05 -8.86 7.74
C ILE A 62 2.19 -8.36 8.65
N GLU A 63 3.25 -9.15 8.80
CA GLU A 63 4.45 -8.75 9.56
C GLU A 63 5.17 -7.58 8.89
N ASP A 64 5.25 -7.56 7.55
CA ASP A 64 5.86 -6.47 6.79
C ASP A 64 5.11 -5.15 6.97
N TRP A 65 3.79 -5.18 6.88
CA TRP A 65 2.97 -3.99 7.12
C TRP A 65 3.05 -3.54 8.59
N ASN A 66 3.04 -4.48 9.56
CA ASN A 66 3.26 -4.18 10.97
C ASN A 66 4.60 -3.45 11.16
N TRP A 67 5.67 -3.94 10.53
CA TRP A 67 7.00 -3.35 10.66
C TRP A 67 7.10 -2.00 9.95
N ALA A 68 6.61 -1.90 8.71
CA ALA A 68 6.71 -0.68 7.89
C ALA A 68 5.90 0.50 8.46
N LEU A 69 4.81 0.22 9.16
CA LEU A 69 3.95 1.26 9.78
C LEU A 69 4.19 1.44 11.29
N ASN A 70 5.18 0.74 11.86
CA ASN A 70 5.47 0.83 13.29
C ASN A 70 5.85 2.27 13.69
N PRO A 71 5.11 2.91 14.61
CA PRO A 71 5.38 4.28 15.04
C PRO A 71 6.70 4.45 15.79
N TYR A 72 7.21 3.37 16.39
CA TYR A 72 8.42 3.43 17.21
C TYR A 72 9.71 3.51 16.39
N ASP A 73 9.69 3.01 15.14
CA ASP A 73 10.89 2.99 14.31
C ASP A 73 11.06 4.24 13.43
N ASN A 74 9.96 4.93 13.09
CA ASN A 74 9.98 6.05 12.13
C ASN A 74 9.38 7.37 12.66
N GLY A 75 8.99 7.46 13.94
CA GLY A 75 8.53 8.69 14.61
C GLY A 75 7.21 9.30 14.11
N ASN A 76 6.66 8.82 12.98
CA ASN A 76 5.43 9.30 12.34
C ASN A 76 4.50 8.15 11.94
N GLY A 77 4.57 7.03 12.64
CA GLY A 77 3.85 5.83 12.29
C GLY A 77 2.36 5.91 12.61
N VAL A 78 1.61 5.17 11.85
CA VAL A 78 0.24 4.80 12.17
C VAL A 78 0.29 3.39 12.74
N ASP A 79 -0.29 3.17 13.91
CA ASP A 79 -0.33 1.84 14.50
C ASP A 79 -1.07 0.86 13.56
N PHE A 80 -0.31 -0.01 12.91
CA PHE A 80 -0.84 -1.14 12.18
C PHE A 80 -0.63 -2.39 13.03
N TYR A 81 -1.70 -3.08 13.37
CA TYR A 81 -1.60 -4.34 14.10
C TYR A 81 -2.76 -5.26 13.77
N PHE A 82 -2.44 -6.39 13.16
CA PHE A 82 -3.40 -7.44 12.85
C PHE A 82 -3.01 -8.74 13.55
N ARG A 83 -3.98 -9.34 14.21
CA ARG A 83 -3.83 -10.59 14.97
C ARG A 83 -4.55 -11.73 14.26
N LYS A 84 -3.88 -12.88 14.11
CA LYS A 84 -4.47 -14.08 13.51
C LYS A 84 -5.60 -14.64 14.35
N VAL A 85 -6.66 -15.09 13.70
CA VAL A 85 -7.80 -15.78 14.32
C VAL A 85 -8.09 -17.09 13.60
N SER A 86 -8.79 -18.00 14.28
CA SER A 86 -9.10 -19.34 13.78
C SER A 86 -10.41 -19.43 12.98
N SER A 87 -11.13 -18.31 12.81
CA SER A 87 -12.42 -18.28 12.10
C SER A 87 -12.54 -17.02 11.26
N SER A 88 -12.99 -17.19 10.01
CA SER A 88 -13.26 -16.09 9.08
C SER A 88 -14.36 -15.15 9.58
N ALA A 89 -15.36 -15.67 10.32
CA ALA A 89 -16.44 -14.87 10.90
C ALA A 89 -15.97 -13.82 11.93
N ARG A 90 -14.70 -13.92 12.39
CA ARG A 90 -14.08 -13.00 13.36
C ARG A 90 -13.00 -12.14 12.75
N ALA A 91 -12.75 -12.26 11.45
CA ALA A 91 -11.64 -11.62 10.77
C ALA A 91 -12.06 -10.34 10.05
N THR A 92 -11.23 -9.32 10.17
CA THR A 92 -11.34 -8.09 9.37
C THR A 92 -10.81 -8.29 7.96
N ILE A 93 -9.74 -9.09 7.81
CA ILE A 93 -9.19 -9.50 6.51
C ILE A 93 -9.18 -11.02 6.45
N CYS A 94 -9.71 -11.59 5.36
CA CYS A 94 -9.64 -13.02 5.07
C CYS A 94 -8.76 -13.26 3.85
N PHE A 95 -7.84 -14.21 3.96
CA PHE A 95 -6.96 -14.64 2.87
C PHE A 95 -7.36 -16.01 2.35
N TRP A 96 -7.41 -16.16 1.02
CA TRP A 96 -7.85 -17.37 0.34
C TRP A 96 -6.90 -17.76 -0.80
N GLY A 97 -6.88 -19.05 -1.14
CA GLY A 97 -6.36 -19.54 -2.40
C GLY A 97 -7.52 -19.95 -3.30
N GLU A 98 -7.64 -19.36 -4.47
CA GLU A 98 -8.67 -19.66 -5.47
C GLU A 98 -8.03 -20.20 -6.74
N THR A 99 -8.64 -21.21 -7.37
CA THR A 99 -8.21 -21.71 -8.68
C THR A 99 -9.10 -21.14 -9.75
N ASN A 100 -8.58 -20.20 -10.53
CA ASN A 100 -9.32 -19.59 -11.64
C ASN A 100 -8.45 -19.49 -12.91
N PRO A 101 -8.44 -20.52 -13.77
CA PRO A 101 -7.59 -20.54 -14.95
C PRO A 101 -7.97 -19.53 -16.03
N ASN A 102 -9.20 -19.00 -15.98
CA ASN A 102 -9.69 -18.03 -16.94
C ASN A 102 -9.40 -16.59 -16.55
N ALA A 103 -9.06 -16.34 -15.29
CA ALA A 103 -8.71 -15.01 -14.81
C ALA A 103 -7.22 -14.74 -14.98
N LYS A 104 -6.89 -13.49 -15.30
CA LYS A 104 -5.49 -13.03 -15.49
C LYS A 104 -4.92 -12.34 -14.26
N TRP A 105 -5.71 -12.12 -13.21
CA TRP A 105 -5.23 -11.55 -11.97
C TRP A 105 -4.43 -12.58 -11.16
N ALA A 106 -3.41 -12.14 -10.49
CA ALA A 106 -2.60 -12.94 -9.56
C ALA A 106 -3.13 -12.86 -8.13
N GLY A 107 -3.52 -11.65 -7.70
CA GLY A 107 -4.24 -11.36 -6.47
C GLY A 107 -5.49 -10.54 -6.77
N GLU A 108 -6.48 -10.62 -5.90
CA GLU A 108 -7.70 -9.82 -5.94
C GLU A 108 -8.15 -9.48 -4.52
N THR A 109 -8.44 -8.20 -4.29
CA THR A 109 -9.03 -7.72 -3.04
C THR A 109 -10.46 -7.30 -3.26
N ARG A 110 -11.39 -7.89 -2.50
CA ARG A 110 -12.81 -7.51 -2.46
C ARG A 110 -13.12 -6.88 -1.11
N LEU A 111 -13.74 -5.71 -1.14
CA LEU A 111 -14.12 -4.94 0.03
C LEU A 111 -15.62 -5.04 0.28
N PHE A 112 -16.04 -5.12 1.55
CA PHE A 112 -17.43 -5.33 1.93
C PHE A 112 -17.85 -4.36 3.03
N ASP A 113 -19.08 -3.85 2.93
CA ASP A 113 -19.70 -3.04 3.99
C ASP A 113 -20.06 -3.89 5.22
N ALA A 114 -20.58 -3.26 6.26
CA ALA A 114 -20.99 -3.93 7.50
C ALA A 114 -22.17 -4.92 7.30
N ASN A 115 -22.90 -4.83 6.20
CA ASN A 115 -23.99 -5.74 5.84
C ASN A 115 -23.51 -6.89 4.93
N GLY A 116 -22.22 -6.94 4.60
CA GLY A 116 -21.65 -7.94 3.70
C GLY A 116 -21.85 -7.66 2.21
N ASN A 117 -22.30 -6.47 1.84
CA ASN A 117 -22.42 -6.10 0.42
C ASN A 117 -21.07 -5.71 -0.14
N ASN A 118 -20.75 -6.19 -1.35
CA ASN A 118 -19.54 -5.80 -2.05
C ASN A 118 -19.52 -4.27 -2.33
N MET A 119 -18.40 -3.63 -2.05
CA MET A 119 -18.18 -2.20 -2.29
C MET A 119 -18.09 -1.85 -3.78
N VAL A 120 -17.84 -2.83 -4.66
CA VAL A 120 -17.93 -2.69 -6.10
C VAL A 120 -19.27 -3.20 -6.58
N ASN A 121 -20.08 -2.31 -7.17
CA ASN A 121 -21.35 -2.65 -7.76
C ASN A 121 -21.38 -2.19 -9.22
N ASN A 122 -21.64 -3.12 -10.15
CA ASN A 122 -21.63 -2.86 -11.60
C ASN A 122 -20.36 -2.14 -12.10
N GLY A 123 -19.20 -2.53 -11.57
CA GLY A 123 -17.90 -1.94 -11.92
C GLY A 123 -17.61 -0.57 -11.28
N THR A 124 -18.53 -0.06 -10.47
CA THR A 124 -18.36 1.22 -9.76
C THR A 124 -18.04 0.98 -8.29
N PHE A 125 -16.93 1.54 -7.81
CA PHE A 125 -16.56 1.50 -6.40
C PHE A 125 -17.40 2.50 -5.59
N ARG A 126 -17.94 2.06 -4.45
CA ARG A 126 -18.64 2.93 -3.51
C ARG A 126 -17.61 3.61 -2.60
N TYR A 127 -17.46 4.91 -2.72
CA TYR A 127 -16.54 5.72 -1.92
C TYR A 127 -17.03 5.90 -0.47
N SER A 128 -17.20 4.79 0.26
CA SER A 128 -17.57 4.78 1.67
C SER A 128 -16.70 3.78 2.44
N ASN A 129 -16.75 3.83 3.77
CA ASN A 129 -15.99 2.90 4.61
C ASN A 129 -16.47 1.46 4.42
N TRP A 130 -15.54 0.53 4.41
CA TRP A 130 -15.82 -0.91 4.41
C TRP A 130 -15.51 -1.53 5.76
N ALA A 131 -16.16 -2.63 6.09
CA ALA A 131 -16.03 -3.30 7.38
C ALA A 131 -15.02 -4.45 7.33
N HIS A 132 -14.87 -5.11 6.18
CA HIS A 132 -13.92 -6.21 6.00
C HIS A 132 -13.48 -6.35 4.56
N ALA A 133 -12.37 -7.10 4.37
CA ALA A 133 -11.79 -7.41 3.07
C ALA A 133 -11.61 -8.92 2.90
N SER A 134 -11.74 -9.40 1.66
CA SER A 134 -11.39 -10.75 1.23
C SER A 134 -10.30 -10.65 0.18
N ILE A 135 -9.15 -11.24 0.45
CA ILE A 135 -7.99 -11.28 -0.42
C ILE A 135 -7.81 -12.70 -0.95
N SER A 136 -7.72 -12.84 -2.26
CA SER A 136 -7.54 -14.13 -2.92
C SER A 136 -6.27 -14.17 -3.75
N PHE A 137 -5.49 -15.24 -3.63
CA PHE A 137 -4.50 -15.63 -4.63
C PHE A 137 -5.13 -16.49 -5.70
N ASN A 138 -4.87 -16.17 -6.97
CA ASN A 138 -5.16 -17.08 -8.06
C ASN A 138 -4.04 -18.11 -8.19
N THR A 139 -4.27 -19.32 -7.70
CA THR A 139 -3.25 -20.38 -7.66
C THR A 139 -2.76 -20.82 -9.05
N THR A 140 -3.47 -20.47 -10.13
CA THR A 140 -3.03 -20.72 -11.50
C THR A 140 -2.06 -19.66 -12.03
N GLN A 141 -2.03 -18.48 -11.41
CA GLN A 141 -1.18 -17.35 -11.82
C GLN A 141 -0.01 -17.11 -10.85
N VAL A 142 -0.12 -17.60 -9.62
CA VAL A 142 0.88 -17.43 -8.57
C VAL A 142 1.55 -18.78 -8.28
N PRO A 143 2.70 -19.06 -8.90
CA PRO A 143 3.40 -20.31 -8.66
C PRO A 143 3.98 -20.35 -7.24
N GLU A 144 3.89 -21.52 -6.60
CA GLU A 144 4.37 -21.72 -5.23
C GLU A 144 5.90 -21.82 -5.09
N ASP A 145 6.65 -21.71 -6.17
CA ASP A 145 8.12 -21.80 -6.19
C ASP A 145 8.82 -20.44 -5.99
N ASN A 146 8.07 -19.35 -5.96
CA ASN A 146 8.61 -18.01 -5.78
C ASN A 146 8.02 -17.31 -4.55
N ALA A 147 8.70 -17.45 -3.40
CA ALA A 147 8.26 -16.91 -2.13
C ALA A 147 8.17 -15.36 -2.13
N ASP A 148 9.13 -14.68 -2.76
CA ASP A 148 9.15 -13.22 -2.85
C ASP A 148 7.98 -12.70 -3.69
N LYS A 149 7.66 -13.39 -4.77
CA LYS A 149 6.52 -13.03 -5.61
C LYS A 149 5.19 -13.21 -4.86
N MET A 150 5.03 -14.31 -4.13
CA MET A 150 3.84 -14.54 -3.31
C MET A 150 3.71 -13.46 -2.23
N ARG A 151 4.80 -13.11 -1.54
CA ARG A 151 4.85 -12.06 -0.51
C ARG A 151 4.51 -10.69 -1.10
N SER A 152 5.11 -10.35 -2.25
CA SER A 152 4.82 -9.09 -2.98
C SER A 152 3.34 -8.97 -3.39
N ILE A 153 2.71 -10.06 -3.85
CA ILE A 153 1.29 -10.06 -4.22
C ILE A 153 0.42 -9.92 -2.96
N ALA A 154 0.72 -10.66 -1.88
CA ALA A 154 -0.01 -10.56 -0.62
C ALA A 154 0.01 -9.11 -0.09
N GLY A 155 1.19 -8.49 -0.02
CA GLY A 155 1.37 -7.13 0.46
C GLY A 155 0.63 -6.09 -0.37
N HIS A 156 0.64 -6.26 -1.69
CA HIS A 156 -0.13 -5.42 -2.61
C HIS A 156 -1.64 -5.50 -2.33
N GLU A 157 -2.17 -6.70 -2.19
CA GLU A 157 -3.59 -6.90 -1.91
C GLU A 157 -3.98 -6.40 -0.52
N THR A 158 -3.10 -6.55 0.48
CA THR A 158 -3.29 -5.95 1.81
C THR A 158 -3.31 -4.42 1.73
N GLY A 159 -2.47 -3.82 0.87
CA GLY A 159 -2.51 -2.38 0.57
C GLY A 159 -3.90 -1.93 0.09
N HIS A 160 -4.54 -2.68 -0.80
CA HIS A 160 -5.92 -2.41 -1.21
C HIS A 160 -6.92 -2.57 -0.05
N ALA A 161 -6.75 -3.60 0.78
CA ALA A 161 -7.62 -3.82 1.94
C ALA A 161 -7.58 -2.68 2.95
N ILE A 162 -6.48 -1.94 3.02
CA ILE A 162 -6.33 -0.75 3.87
C ILE A 162 -6.57 0.59 3.14
N GLY A 163 -6.91 0.58 1.85
CA GLY A 163 -7.39 1.78 1.14
C GLY A 163 -6.43 2.37 0.11
N LEU A 164 -5.31 1.72 -0.17
CA LEU A 164 -4.39 2.17 -1.23
C LEU A 164 -4.90 1.74 -2.60
N ALA A 165 -4.73 2.60 -3.59
CA ALA A 165 -4.97 2.31 -5.00
C ALA A 165 -3.65 2.03 -5.72
N HIS A 166 -3.75 1.59 -6.99
CA HIS A 166 -2.57 1.32 -7.80
C HIS A 166 -1.72 2.57 -8.03
N ASN A 167 -0.40 2.45 -7.85
CA ASN A 167 0.58 3.34 -8.41
C ASN A 167 0.94 2.85 -9.83
N GLN A 168 0.80 3.71 -10.84
CA GLN A 168 1.06 3.35 -12.24
C GLN A 168 2.44 3.84 -12.73
N SER A 169 3.14 4.66 -11.94
CA SER A 169 4.33 5.40 -12.38
C SER A 169 5.65 4.78 -11.94
N ASP A 170 5.67 3.98 -10.87
CA ASP A 170 6.89 3.43 -10.28
C ASP A 170 6.74 1.94 -9.95
N ASN A 171 7.48 1.09 -10.66
CA ASN A 171 7.50 -0.36 -10.41
C ASN A 171 8.32 -0.75 -9.17
N GLY A 172 9.00 0.19 -8.55
CA GLY A 172 9.74 0.02 -7.30
C GLY A 172 8.87 0.11 -6.05
N VAL A 173 7.58 0.46 -6.16
CA VAL A 173 6.65 0.51 -5.03
C VAL A 173 5.73 -0.71 -5.00
N LEU A 174 5.25 -1.07 -3.79
CA LEU A 174 4.42 -2.26 -3.62
C LEU A 174 3.05 -2.13 -4.31
N MET A 175 2.48 -0.92 -4.35
CA MET A 175 1.18 -0.68 -5.00
C MET A 175 1.26 -0.53 -6.53
N TYR A 176 2.41 -0.82 -7.16
CA TYR A 176 2.47 -0.89 -8.62
C TYR A 176 1.63 -2.06 -9.16
N GLN A 177 0.76 -1.80 -10.14
CA GLN A 177 -0.22 -2.77 -10.64
C GLN A 177 0.41 -4.00 -11.30
N GLY A 178 1.52 -3.82 -12.02
CA GLY A 178 2.14 -4.88 -12.82
C GLY A 178 2.88 -5.92 -11.97
N PHE A 179 2.20 -6.95 -11.48
CA PHE A 179 2.80 -7.96 -10.60
C PHE A 179 4.03 -8.69 -11.19
N VAL A 180 4.14 -8.77 -12.52
CA VAL A 180 5.30 -9.38 -13.20
C VAL A 180 6.53 -8.49 -13.14
N THR A 181 6.34 -7.18 -13.33
CA THR A 181 7.40 -6.18 -13.42
C THR A 181 7.66 -5.43 -12.12
N ARG A 182 6.77 -5.56 -11.14
CA ARG A 182 6.95 -4.98 -9.80
C ARG A 182 8.18 -5.58 -9.12
N THR A 183 9.06 -4.71 -8.61
CA THR A 183 10.30 -5.09 -7.93
C THR A 183 10.19 -5.04 -6.40
N ALA A 184 9.25 -4.26 -5.86
CA ALA A 184 8.99 -4.24 -4.42
C ALA A 184 8.40 -5.56 -3.92
N ILE A 185 8.91 -6.05 -2.79
CA ILE A 185 8.44 -7.27 -2.10
C ILE A 185 7.66 -6.89 -0.85
N VAL A 186 8.03 -5.79 -0.21
CA VAL A 186 7.47 -5.27 1.04
C VAL A 186 6.99 -3.83 0.85
N PRO A 187 6.16 -3.29 1.77
CA PRO A 187 5.74 -1.89 1.72
C PRO A 187 6.94 -0.94 1.68
N THR A 188 6.88 0.04 0.79
CA THR A 188 7.90 1.09 0.64
C THR A 188 7.45 2.38 1.34
N ASP A 189 8.32 3.40 1.33
CA ASP A 189 8.00 4.71 1.91
C ASP A 189 6.77 5.36 1.26
N ASP A 190 6.57 5.14 -0.06
CA ASP A 190 5.41 5.62 -0.79
C ASP A 190 4.11 4.94 -0.30
N ASP A 191 4.12 3.63 -0.18
CA ASP A 191 2.98 2.84 0.30
C ASP A 191 2.61 3.23 1.74
N THR A 192 3.61 3.38 2.61
CA THR A 192 3.40 3.78 4.01
C THR A 192 2.93 5.24 4.13
N ALA A 193 3.40 6.15 3.26
CA ALA A 193 2.90 7.52 3.20
C ALA A 193 1.41 7.55 2.84
N GLY A 194 0.97 6.70 1.90
CA GLY A 194 -0.44 6.52 1.57
C GLY A 194 -1.27 6.04 2.76
N ALA A 195 -0.81 5.03 3.49
CA ALA A 195 -1.49 4.54 4.68
C ALA A 195 -1.57 5.62 5.78
N ARG A 196 -0.51 6.39 6.00
CA ARG A 196 -0.52 7.54 6.94
C ARG A 196 -1.51 8.62 6.52
N ALA A 197 -1.66 8.90 5.24
CA ALA A 197 -2.63 9.88 4.75
C ALA A 197 -4.08 9.47 5.04
N ILE A 198 -4.35 8.16 5.15
CA ILE A 198 -5.69 7.63 5.46
C ILE A 198 -5.95 7.58 6.97
N TYR A 199 -4.95 7.19 7.78
CA TYR A 199 -5.12 6.78 9.18
C TYR A 199 -4.36 7.64 10.19
N GLY A 200 -3.48 8.54 9.72
CA GLY A 200 -2.70 9.47 10.55
C GLY A 200 -3.44 10.70 11.04
#